data_2e31347c28ba82616bab9aeffb0cc7ee
#
_entry.id   2e31347c28ba82616bab9aeffb0cc7ee
#
_cell.length_a   1.000
_cell.length_b   1.000
_cell.length_c   1.000
_cell.angle_alpha   90.00
_cell.angle_beta   90.00
_cell.angle_gamma   90.00
#
_symmetry.space_group_name_H-M   'P 1'
#
loop_
_entity.id
_entity.type
_entity.pdbx_description
1 polymer ?
#
loop_
_entity_poly.entity_id
_entity_poly.type
_entity_poly.pdbx_seq_one_letter_code
_entity_poly.pdbx_strand_id
1 'polypeptide(L)'
;MVATLVKLKWRLTLNALTKNTWAIIGTVLGALYGLGALGMVLTGAVGLGLQVAPEDIMLVLGSLGALLVAGWAVVPLLVTGVDSTLDPRAMAAWTAPSRGLALGLLAAGALGIPGCLTAAVCLIPVLTWLLAGQLPAALLALLCAPAALATCVLLSRIIVTAAGISSSRRGRETTAIIAFVAFIVVTQAPNLIPRFLGDDPADFLERLRGLAQAMGLSPFGWAFAAPGLMATGSVLPALALAIGAWILPVCLLPLWQRVVNKVMSSPGTSHSRMRAYAAGGAGSDAQYQGVPDVLPWARRLSAALPAPAAAVAARSLRYWRTDPRYLVQFLSVLIFPVALVMTPALNSNRFADSANGQQVETSLAFGQAPAALLFMAPALAVFMGWALHDDLGMDSTALWSHISAGISGAHDRLGRVVAAAVWQVPALLVVDLLMVAWAGRWDALPAVTGACLALYGCALAWSCLASVLLPYETLAPGDSPMRSRTSGTVLLAALIQMAAILLLLAVCSPVLGAAIYGVVQGVPLWGWVAFVAGVAWCCLLLWGGVVFGGRMLDRRGPQVLATIRSWPGHAQPV
;
A
#
# COMPACT_ATOMS: atom_id res chain seq x y z
N MET A 1 7.63 -8.27 -34.27
CA MET A 1 7.91 -7.49 -33.05
C MET A 1 6.94 -7.80 -31.91
N VAL A 2 5.61 -7.73 -32.10
CA VAL A 2 4.63 -8.07 -31.04
C VAL A 2 4.85 -9.48 -30.50
N ALA A 3 4.86 -10.51 -31.38
CA ALA A 3 5.08 -11.90 -30.98
C ALA A 3 6.44 -12.12 -30.29
N THR A 4 7.48 -11.41 -30.70
CA THR A 4 8.81 -11.49 -30.08
C THR A 4 8.79 -10.95 -28.64
N LEU A 5 8.10 -9.83 -28.38
CA LEU A 5 7.96 -9.25 -27.05
C LEU A 5 7.12 -10.12 -26.12
N VAL A 6 6.03 -10.70 -26.63
CA VAL A 6 5.21 -11.66 -25.87
C VAL A 6 6.05 -12.89 -25.51
N LYS A 7 6.79 -13.48 -26.47
CA LYS A 7 7.68 -14.62 -26.21
C LYS A 7 8.80 -14.27 -25.22
N LEU A 8 9.37 -13.08 -25.34
CA LEU A 8 10.38 -12.58 -24.39
C LEU A 8 9.81 -12.48 -22.99
N LYS A 9 8.61 -11.92 -22.83
CA LYS A 9 7.95 -11.83 -21.53
C LYS A 9 7.75 -13.19 -20.89
N TRP A 10 7.19 -14.16 -21.62
CA TRP A 10 6.99 -15.50 -21.09
C TRP A 10 8.30 -16.17 -20.68
N ARG A 11 9.37 -16.03 -21.47
CA ARG A 11 10.70 -16.53 -21.10
C ARG A 11 11.23 -15.88 -19.82
N LEU A 12 11.09 -14.56 -19.69
CA LEU A 12 11.54 -13.84 -18.49
C LEU A 12 10.75 -14.28 -17.25
N THR A 13 9.43 -14.43 -17.37
CA THR A 13 8.56 -14.89 -16.27
C THR A 13 8.93 -16.32 -15.86
N LEU A 14 9.07 -17.26 -16.81
CA LEU A 14 9.46 -18.63 -16.52
C LEU A 14 10.85 -18.70 -15.88
N ASN A 15 11.82 -17.96 -16.41
CA ASN A 15 13.16 -17.92 -15.83
C ASN A 15 13.19 -17.31 -14.42
N ALA A 16 12.33 -16.33 -14.11
CA ALA A 16 12.21 -15.79 -12.78
C ALA A 16 11.64 -16.81 -11.79
N LEU A 17 10.66 -17.60 -12.22
CA LEU A 17 10.09 -18.69 -11.42
C LEU A 17 11.11 -19.81 -11.15
N THR A 18 11.90 -20.21 -12.15
CA THR A 18 12.86 -21.32 -11.97
C THR A 18 14.05 -20.98 -11.06
N LYS A 19 14.36 -19.70 -10.87
CA LYS A 19 15.52 -19.25 -10.08
C LYS A 19 15.23 -19.02 -8.60
N ASN A 20 13.98 -18.91 -8.20
CA ASN A 20 13.62 -18.56 -6.83
C ASN A 20 12.36 -19.30 -6.36
N THR A 21 12.54 -20.25 -5.44
CA THR A 21 11.44 -21.03 -4.83
C THR A 21 10.35 -20.14 -4.22
N TRP A 22 10.72 -19.04 -3.61
CA TRP A 22 9.77 -18.09 -3.02
C TRP A 22 8.94 -17.36 -4.06
N ALA A 23 9.51 -17.11 -5.24
CA ALA A 23 8.75 -16.55 -6.36
C ALA A 23 7.70 -17.54 -6.88
N ILE A 24 8.02 -18.85 -6.87
CA ILE A 24 7.04 -19.90 -7.20
C ILE A 24 5.90 -19.88 -6.19
N ILE A 25 6.22 -19.94 -4.89
CA ILE A 25 5.23 -19.94 -3.80
C ILE A 25 4.33 -18.69 -3.90
N GLY A 26 4.92 -17.50 -4.03
CA GLY A 26 4.16 -16.26 -4.17
C GLY A 26 3.25 -16.23 -5.40
N THR A 27 3.73 -16.77 -6.53
CA THR A 27 2.94 -16.85 -7.76
C THR A 27 1.80 -17.85 -7.64
N VAL A 28 2.03 -19.01 -7.03
CA VAL A 28 1.01 -20.03 -6.78
C VAL A 28 -0.06 -19.51 -5.83
N LEU A 29 0.34 -18.91 -4.69
CA LEU A 29 -0.61 -18.31 -3.75
C LEU A 29 -1.41 -17.17 -4.38
N GLY A 30 -0.75 -16.29 -5.15
CA GLY A 30 -1.43 -15.23 -5.90
C GLY A 30 -2.41 -15.76 -6.95
N ALA A 31 -2.05 -16.84 -7.65
CA ALA A 31 -2.94 -17.49 -8.60
C ALA A 31 -4.13 -18.16 -7.91
N LEU A 32 -3.91 -18.87 -6.79
CA LEU A 32 -4.99 -19.48 -5.99
C LEU A 32 -5.95 -18.42 -5.44
N TYR A 33 -5.43 -17.33 -4.91
CA TYR A 33 -6.24 -16.21 -4.46
C TYR A 33 -7.05 -15.60 -5.61
N GLY A 34 -6.40 -15.36 -6.76
CA GLY A 34 -7.06 -14.85 -7.96
C GLY A 34 -8.15 -15.78 -8.50
N LEU A 35 -7.90 -17.11 -8.49
CA LEU A 35 -8.91 -18.10 -8.86
C LEU A 35 -10.07 -18.16 -7.87
N GLY A 36 -9.80 -18.03 -6.56
CA GLY A 36 -10.83 -17.95 -5.54
C GLY A 36 -11.71 -16.71 -5.72
N ALA A 37 -11.10 -15.55 -5.97
CA ALA A 37 -11.82 -14.31 -6.27
C ALA A 37 -12.66 -14.43 -7.55
N LEU A 38 -12.10 -15.03 -8.61
CA LEU A 38 -12.83 -15.31 -9.86
C LEU A 38 -14.03 -16.25 -9.61
N GLY A 39 -13.85 -17.28 -8.79
CA GLY A 39 -14.93 -18.20 -8.38
C GLY A 39 -16.06 -17.47 -7.66
N MET A 40 -15.72 -16.57 -6.75
CA MET A 40 -16.70 -15.74 -6.04
C MET A 40 -17.49 -14.84 -7.00
N VAL A 41 -16.81 -14.16 -7.93
CA VAL A 41 -17.45 -13.31 -8.94
C VAL A 41 -18.33 -14.16 -9.88
N LEU A 42 -17.87 -15.34 -10.26
CA LEU A 42 -18.62 -16.27 -11.11
C LEU A 42 -19.90 -16.76 -10.40
N THR A 43 -19.81 -17.13 -9.13
CA THR A 43 -20.99 -17.53 -8.31
C THR A 43 -22.00 -16.38 -8.22
N GLY A 44 -21.53 -15.16 -7.95
CA GLY A 44 -22.38 -13.96 -7.94
C GLY A 44 -23.04 -13.70 -9.31
N ALA A 45 -22.30 -13.88 -10.40
CA ALA A 45 -22.80 -13.69 -11.76
C ALA A 45 -23.87 -14.72 -12.15
N VAL A 46 -23.71 -15.98 -11.72
CA VAL A 46 -24.73 -17.03 -11.88
C VAL A 46 -25.99 -16.67 -11.11
N GLY A 47 -25.86 -16.26 -9.85
CA GLY A 47 -27.00 -15.81 -9.03
C GLY A 47 -27.75 -14.63 -9.66
N LEU A 48 -26.99 -13.63 -10.16
CA LEU A 48 -27.57 -12.48 -10.88
C LEU A 48 -28.38 -12.94 -12.12
N GLY A 49 -27.80 -13.79 -12.96
CA GLY A 49 -28.44 -14.23 -14.19
C GLY A 49 -29.70 -15.07 -14.00
N LEU A 50 -29.77 -15.84 -12.89
CA LEU A 50 -30.90 -16.73 -12.62
C LEU A 50 -32.03 -16.10 -11.79
N GLN A 51 -31.73 -15.08 -10.99
CA GLN A 51 -32.66 -14.61 -9.95
C GLN A 51 -33.02 -13.12 -10.05
N VAL A 52 -32.32 -12.34 -10.88
CA VAL A 52 -32.41 -10.88 -10.88
C VAL A 52 -33.00 -10.35 -12.21
N ALA A 53 -33.80 -9.29 -12.15
CA ALA A 53 -34.37 -8.64 -13.33
C ALA A 53 -33.30 -8.00 -14.20
N PRO A 54 -33.48 -7.96 -15.54
CA PRO A 54 -32.48 -7.42 -16.48
C PRO A 54 -32.04 -5.98 -16.17
N GLU A 55 -32.94 -5.14 -15.66
CA GLU A 55 -32.65 -3.75 -15.28
C GLU A 55 -31.63 -3.69 -14.13
N ASP A 56 -31.80 -4.52 -13.11
CA ASP A 56 -30.91 -4.56 -11.96
C ASP A 56 -29.58 -5.25 -12.30
N ILE A 57 -29.60 -6.28 -13.18
CA ILE A 57 -28.37 -6.88 -13.74
C ILE A 57 -27.55 -5.77 -14.45
N MET A 58 -28.18 -4.93 -15.25
CA MET A 58 -27.52 -3.81 -15.95
C MET A 58 -26.84 -2.85 -14.95
N LEU A 59 -27.54 -2.47 -13.87
CA LEU A 59 -26.99 -1.57 -12.85
C LEU A 59 -25.76 -2.19 -12.15
N VAL A 60 -25.87 -3.46 -11.76
CA VAL A 60 -24.77 -4.16 -11.07
C VAL A 60 -23.57 -4.36 -11.98
N LEU A 61 -23.78 -4.89 -13.19
CA LEU A 61 -22.67 -5.15 -14.11
C LEU A 61 -22.04 -3.84 -14.60
N GLY A 62 -22.85 -2.81 -14.88
CA GLY A 62 -22.37 -1.50 -15.30
C GLY A 62 -21.50 -0.81 -14.24
N SER A 63 -21.98 -0.77 -12.99
CA SER A 63 -21.24 -0.15 -11.89
C SER A 63 -19.98 -0.93 -11.50
N LEU A 64 -20.05 -2.26 -11.38
CA LEU A 64 -18.89 -3.10 -11.11
C LEU A 64 -17.86 -3.06 -12.24
N GLY A 65 -18.33 -3.01 -13.49
CA GLY A 65 -17.46 -2.85 -14.64
C GLY A 65 -16.73 -1.49 -14.65
N ALA A 66 -17.43 -0.41 -14.31
CA ALA A 66 -16.82 0.90 -14.15
C ALA A 66 -15.76 0.91 -13.03
N LEU A 67 -16.05 0.26 -11.90
CA LEU A 67 -15.09 0.08 -10.79
C LEU A 67 -13.88 -0.78 -11.21
N LEU A 68 -14.08 -1.82 -12.00
CA LEU A 68 -12.99 -2.63 -12.53
C LEU A 68 -12.03 -1.77 -13.38
N VAL A 69 -12.56 -0.98 -14.30
CA VAL A 69 -11.76 -0.11 -15.17
C VAL A 69 -11.05 0.98 -14.35
N ALA A 70 -11.75 1.62 -13.41
CA ALA A 70 -11.17 2.60 -12.49
C ALA A 70 -10.09 1.95 -11.59
N GLY A 71 -10.33 0.74 -11.11
CA GLY A 71 -9.36 -0.05 -10.36
C GLY A 71 -8.06 -0.29 -11.14
N TRP A 72 -8.15 -0.63 -12.42
CA TRP A 72 -6.97 -0.78 -13.29
C TRP A 72 -6.21 0.53 -13.52
N ALA A 73 -6.84 1.68 -13.34
CA ALA A 73 -6.17 2.98 -13.35
C ALA A 73 -5.43 3.28 -12.04
N VAL A 74 -6.00 2.89 -10.89
CA VAL A 74 -5.51 3.26 -9.55
C VAL A 74 -4.66 2.18 -8.90
N VAL A 75 -5.11 0.91 -8.92
CA VAL A 75 -4.43 -0.20 -8.22
C VAL A 75 -2.96 -0.38 -8.63
N PRO A 76 -2.57 -0.29 -9.92
CA PRO A 76 -1.17 -0.41 -10.31
C PRO A 76 -0.27 0.73 -9.82
N LEU A 77 -0.84 1.86 -9.42
CA LEU A 77 -0.10 2.94 -8.74
C LEU A 77 0.17 2.58 -7.29
N LEU A 78 -0.71 1.79 -6.67
CA LEU A 78 -0.64 1.40 -5.26
C LEU A 78 0.18 0.13 -5.05
N VAL A 79 0.00 -0.84 -5.97
CA VAL A 79 0.68 -2.14 -5.90
C VAL A 79 1.98 -2.07 -6.70
N THR A 80 3.07 -1.86 -5.99
CA THR A 80 4.42 -1.85 -6.58
C THR A 80 4.79 -3.21 -7.13
N GLY A 81 5.33 -3.25 -8.33
CA GLY A 81 5.82 -4.49 -8.95
C GLY A 81 4.86 -5.21 -9.89
N VAL A 82 3.67 -4.65 -10.15
CA VAL A 82 2.82 -5.16 -11.23
C VAL A 82 3.52 -4.97 -12.58
N ASP A 83 4.19 -6.03 -12.99
CA ASP A 83 4.70 -6.24 -14.34
C ASP A 83 5.71 -5.21 -14.88
N SER A 84 6.83 -5.05 -14.16
CA SER A 84 8.00 -4.28 -14.62
C SER A 84 8.93 -5.08 -15.55
N THR A 85 8.56 -6.29 -15.97
CA THR A 85 9.42 -7.18 -16.77
C THR A 85 9.83 -6.59 -18.13
N LEU A 86 8.99 -5.74 -18.71
CA LEU A 86 9.27 -5.04 -19.97
C LEU A 86 9.10 -3.52 -19.77
N ASP A 87 10.12 -2.87 -19.22
CA ASP A 87 10.17 -1.41 -19.08
C ASP A 87 10.57 -0.78 -20.43
N PRO A 88 9.76 0.16 -20.99
CA PRO A 88 10.13 0.89 -22.20
C PRO A 88 11.50 1.56 -22.14
N ARG A 89 11.94 1.99 -20.95
CA ARG A 89 13.26 2.63 -20.74
C ARG A 89 14.39 1.65 -20.96
N ALA A 90 14.28 0.43 -20.44
CA ALA A 90 15.28 -0.61 -20.65
C ALA A 90 15.37 -1.02 -22.13
N MET A 91 14.24 -0.90 -22.86
CA MET A 91 14.18 -1.20 -24.29
C MET A 91 14.82 -0.11 -25.17
N ALA A 92 14.92 1.14 -24.66
CA ALA A 92 15.48 2.26 -25.41
C ALA A 92 16.96 2.06 -25.80
N ALA A 93 17.70 1.22 -25.06
CA ALA A 93 19.08 0.84 -25.40
C ALA A 93 19.17 -0.11 -26.60
N TRP A 94 18.08 -0.79 -26.96
CA TRP A 94 18.11 -1.88 -27.94
C TRP A 94 17.25 -1.60 -29.18
N THR A 95 16.21 -0.76 -29.05
CA THR A 95 15.28 -0.51 -30.15
C THR A 95 14.81 0.93 -30.16
N ALA A 96 14.56 1.48 -31.37
CA ALA A 96 13.91 2.78 -31.52
C ALA A 96 12.40 2.68 -31.20
N PRO A 97 11.79 3.79 -30.70
CA PRO A 97 10.36 3.86 -30.47
C PRO A 97 9.59 3.63 -31.77
N SER A 98 8.63 2.69 -31.76
CA SER A 98 7.81 2.35 -32.93
C SER A 98 6.41 1.95 -32.50
N ARG A 99 5.42 2.02 -33.45
CA ARG A 99 4.07 1.53 -33.22
C ARG A 99 4.04 0.04 -32.84
N GLY A 100 4.87 -0.76 -33.52
CA GLY A 100 4.99 -2.19 -33.24
C GLY A 100 5.54 -2.50 -31.85
N LEU A 101 6.44 -1.66 -31.32
CA LEU A 101 6.94 -1.76 -29.97
C LEU A 101 5.83 -1.41 -28.95
N ALA A 102 5.12 -0.30 -29.16
CA ALA A 102 4.05 0.13 -28.26
C ALA A 102 2.92 -0.91 -28.16
N LEU A 103 2.49 -1.48 -29.29
CA LEU A 103 1.50 -2.57 -29.34
C LEU A 103 2.04 -3.86 -28.72
N GLY A 104 3.32 -4.17 -28.93
CA GLY A 104 3.95 -5.35 -28.35
C GLY A 104 4.05 -5.26 -26.81
N LEU A 105 4.37 -4.10 -26.27
CA LEU A 105 4.38 -3.85 -24.83
C LEU A 105 2.97 -3.94 -24.21
N LEU A 106 1.95 -3.47 -24.95
CA LEU A 106 0.56 -3.58 -24.53
C LEU A 106 0.10 -5.04 -24.50
N ALA A 107 0.33 -5.80 -25.58
CA ALA A 107 -0.02 -7.21 -25.67
C ALA A 107 0.70 -8.06 -24.62
N ALA A 108 1.99 -7.77 -24.38
CA ALA A 108 2.75 -8.42 -23.34
C ALA A 108 2.20 -8.10 -21.94
N GLY A 109 1.65 -6.90 -21.72
CA GLY A 109 0.98 -6.53 -20.47
C GLY A 109 -0.34 -7.25 -20.24
N ALA A 110 -1.14 -7.41 -21.29
CA ALA A 110 -2.42 -8.11 -21.24
C ALA A 110 -2.28 -9.63 -20.97
N LEU A 111 -1.15 -10.22 -21.34
CA LEU A 111 -0.89 -11.66 -21.20
C LEU A 111 -0.22 -12.07 -19.87
N GLY A 112 -0.15 -11.17 -18.89
CA GLY A 112 0.24 -11.51 -17.52
C GLY A 112 -0.88 -12.15 -16.71
N ILE A 113 -0.58 -12.73 -15.54
CA ILE A 113 -1.59 -13.34 -14.65
C ILE A 113 -2.74 -12.36 -14.35
N PRO A 114 -2.50 -11.10 -13.96
CA PRO A 114 -3.58 -10.12 -13.75
C PRO A 114 -4.40 -9.86 -15.01
N GLY A 115 -3.75 -9.79 -16.18
CA GLY A 115 -4.44 -9.57 -17.45
C GLY A 115 -5.34 -10.74 -17.86
N CYS A 116 -4.87 -11.99 -17.68
CA CYS A 116 -5.66 -13.19 -17.96
C CYS A 116 -6.88 -13.29 -17.02
N LEU A 117 -6.71 -13.02 -15.73
CA LEU A 117 -7.82 -12.98 -14.77
C LEU A 117 -8.83 -11.89 -15.14
N THR A 118 -8.36 -10.70 -15.53
CA THR A 118 -9.26 -9.62 -15.96
C THR A 118 -9.98 -9.98 -17.26
N ALA A 119 -9.32 -10.64 -18.20
CA ALA A 119 -9.98 -11.14 -19.41
C ALA A 119 -11.13 -12.11 -19.06
N ALA A 120 -10.89 -13.02 -18.10
CA ALA A 120 -11.94 -13.91 -17.60
C ALA A 120 -13.09 -13.14 -16.96
N VAL A 121 -12.79 -12.12 -16.12
CA VAL A 121 -13.82 -11.26 -15.50
C VAL A 121 -14.62 -10.48 -16.56
N CYS A 122 -13.97 -9.95 -17.60
CA CYS A 122 -14.65 -9.25 -18.69
C CYS A 122 -15.58 -10.17 -19.51
N LEU A 123 -15.36 -11.49 -19.48
CA LEU A 123 -16.23 -12.48 -20.14
C LEU A 123 -17.41 -12.93 -19.26
N ILE A 124 -17.37 -12.69 -17.95
CA ILE A 124 -18.46 -13.10 -17.03
C ILE A 124 -19.83 -12.51 -17.42
N PRO A 125 -19.97 -11.25 -17.87
CA PRO A 125 -21.26 -10.73 -18.32
C PRO A 125 -21.91 -11.56 -19.43
N VAL A 126 -21.12 -12.20 -20.26
CA VAL A 126 -21.65 -13.10 -21.33
C VAL A 126 -22.45 -14.24 -20.69
N LEU A 127 -21.86 -14.90 -19.68
CA LEU A 127 -22.52 -15.99 -18.96
C LEU A 127 -23.78 -15.48 -18.22
N THR A 128 -23.69 -14.35 -17.55
CA THR A 128 -24.83 -13.75 -16.81
C THR A 128 -26.02 -13.50 -17.74
N TRP A 129 -25.78 -12.88 -18.92
CA TRP A 129 -26.84 -12.60 -19.87
C TRP A 129 -27.37 -13.86 -20.59
N LEU A 130 -26.55 -14.88 -20.81
CA LEU A 130 -27.00 -16.18 -21.31
C LEU A 130 -27.94 -16.87 -20.30
N LEU A 131 -27.60 -16.86 -19.00
CA LEU A 131 -28.43 -17.43 -17.94
C LEU A 131 -29.74 -16.64 -17.73
N ALA A 132 -29.73 -15.32 -17.97
CA ALA A 132 -30.92 -14.49 -17.98
C ALA A 132 -31.79 -14.67 -19.25
N GLY A 133 -31.42 -15.57 -20.16
CA GLY A 133 -32.16 -15.80 -21.41
C GLY A 133 -32.04 -14.69 -22.46
N GLN A 134 -31.11 -13.75 -22.29
CA GLN A 134 -30.94 -12.56 -23.14
C GLN A 134 -29.80 -12.74 -24.14
N LEU A 135 -30.02 -13.55 -25.19
CA LEU A 135 -29.01 -13.85 -26.19
C LEU A 135 -28.42 -12.62 -26.89
N PRO A 136 -29.23 -11.60 -27.33
CA PRO A 136 -28.66 -10.39 -27.95
C PRO A 136 -27.71 -9.62 -27.01
N ALA A 137 -28.04 -9.54 -25.72
CA ALA A 137 -27.20 -8.90 -24.72
C ALA A 137 -25.91 -9.70 -24.48
N ALA A 138 -25.98 -11.03 -24.45
CA ALA A 138 -24.80 -11.89 -24.32
C ALA A 138 -23.83 -11.74 -25.49
N LEU A 139 -24.35 -11.67 -26.71
CA LEU A 139 -23.51 -11.44 -27.92
C LEU A 139 -22.86 -10.04 -27.89
N LEU A 140 -23.60 -9.01 -27.45
CA LEU A 140 -23.04 -7.68 -27.30
C LEU A 140 -22.00 -7.62 -26.18
N ALA A 141 -22.21 -8.34 -25.07
CA ALA A 141 -21.22 -8.47 -23.99
C ALA A 141 -19.93 -9.13 -24.50
N LEU A 142 -20.05 -10.19 -25.31
CA LEU A 142 -18.89 -10.84 -25.92
C LEU A 142 -18.12 -9.87 -26.84
N LEU A 143 -18.82 -9.05 -27.60
CA LEU A 143 -18.21 -8.03 -28.46
C LEU A 143 -17.53 -6.92 -27.65
N CYS A 144 -18.08 -6.52 -26.51
CA CYS A 144 -17.55 -5.45 -25.66
C CYS A 144 -16.41 -5.92 -24.74
N ALA A 145 -16.31 -7.21 -24.42
CA ALA A 145 -15.29 -7.75 -23.51
C ALA A 145 -13.84 -7.42 -23.91
N PRO A 146 -13.41 -7.56 -25.19
CA PRO A 146 -12.07 -7.17 -25.62
C PRO A 146 -11.81 -5.65 -25.49
N ALA A 147 -12.83 -4.82 -25.73
CA ALA A 147 -12.72 -3.37 -25.57
C ALA A 147 -12.53 -2.98 -24.11
N ALA A 148 -13.26 -3.62 -23.18
CA ALA A 148 -13.09 -3.44 -21.73
C ALA A 148 -11.67 -3.81 -21.30
N LEU A 149 -11.18 -4.98 -21.69
CA LEU A 149 -9.81 -5.43 -21.38
C LEU A 149 -8.76 -4.48 -21.95
N ALA A 150 -8.91 -4.05 -23.20
CA ALA A 150 -7.98 -3.10 -23.82
C ALA A 150 -7.96 -1.78 -23.08
N THR A 151 -9.11 -1.26 -22.64
CA THR A 151 -9.22 -0.04 -21.84
C THR A 151 -8.52 -0.18 -20.50
N CYS A 152 -8.75 -1.26 -19.77
CA CYS A 152 -8.07 -1.57 -18.49
C CYS A 152 -6.56 -1.55 -18.65
N VAL A 153 -6.03 -2.31 -19.61
CA VAL A 153 -4.58 -2.44 -19.83
C VAL A 153 -3.97 -1.11 -20.29
N LEU A 154 -4.62 -0.40 -21.22
CA LEU A 154 -4.13 0.90 -21.72
C LEU A 154 -4.08 1.96 -20.62
N LEU A 155 -5.15 2.13 -19.84
CA LEU A 155 -5.20 3.07 -18.74
C LEU A 155 -4.08 2.79 -17.73
N SER A 156 -3.96 1.56 -17.29
CA SER A 156 -2.90 1.15 -16.37
C SER A 156 -1.51 1.48 -16.92
N ARG A 157 -1.23 1.09 -18.16
CA ARG A 157 0.09 1.31 -18.78
C ARG A 157 0.39 2.80 -18.99
N ILE A 158 -0.58 3.59 -19.42
CA ILE A 158 -0.42 5.04 -19.58
C ILE A 158 -0.11 5.68 -18.23
N ILE A 159 -0.93 5.40 -17.20
CA ILE A 159 -0.83 6.04 -15.90
C ILE A 159 0.49 5.66 -15.20
N VAL A 160 0.84 4.37 -15.14
CA VAL A 160 2.08 3.89 -14.50
C VAL A 160 3.31 4.45 -15.22
N THR A 161 3.31 4.43 -16.56
CA THR A 161 4.45 4.92 -17.34
C THR A 161 4.56 6.44 -17.26
N ALA A 162 3.45 7.17 -17.30
CA ALA A 162 3.42 8.62 -17.14
C ALA A 162 3.84 9.06 -15.73
N ALA A 163 3.38 8.37 -14.69
CA ALA A 163 3.83 8.60 -13.31
C ALA A 163 5.35 8.41 -13.18
N GLY A 164 5.91 7.43 -13.89
CA GLY A 164 7.35 7.23 -13.96
C GLY A 164 8.13 8.33 -14.71
N ILE A 165 7.49 9.13 -15.59
CA ILE A 165 8.13 10.24 -16.31
C ILE A 165 8.36 11.44 -15.39
N SER A 166 7.52 11.62 -14.36
CA SER A 166 7.65 12.73 -13.42
C SER A 166 9.00 12.63 -12.69
N SER A 167 10.03 13.23 -13.28
CA SER A 167 11.41 13.21 -12.75
C SER A 167 11.58 14.11 -11.53
N SER A 168 10.60 14.98 -11.24
CA SER A 168 10.67 15.86 -10.07
C SER A 168 10.31 15.07 -8.80
N ARG A 169 11.04 15.33 -7.73
CA ARG A 169 10.78 14.78 -6.40
C ARG A 169 9.34 15.04 -5.96
N ARG A 170 8.85 16.28 -6.12
CA ARG A 170 7.48 16.68 -5.80
C ARG A 170 6.42 15.90 -6.59
N GLY A 171 6.62 15.68 -7.89
CA GLY A 171 5.65 14.95 -8.71
C GLY A 171 5.47 13.49 -8.27
N ARG A 172 6.55 12.82 -7.84
CA ARG A 172 6.48 11.45 -7.31
C ARG A 172 5.80 11.40 -5.96
N GLU A 173 6.09 12.34 -5.07
CA GLU A 173 5.45 12.47 -3.76
C GLU A 173 3.94 12.73 -3.92
N THR A 174 3.56 13.65 -4.82
CA THR A 174 2.14 13.95 -5.10
C THR A 174 1.40 12.74 -5.67
N THR A 175 2.01 11.99 -6.60
CA THR A 175 1.39 10.78 -7.18
C THR A 175 1.18 9.71 -6.10
N ALA A 176 2.15 9.51 -5.22
CA ALA A 176 2.03 8.55 -4.11
C ALA A 176 0.91 8.98 -3.14
N ILE A 177 0.81 10.26 -2.80
CA ILE A 177 -0.25 10.77 -1.92
C ILE A 177 -1.63 10.62 -2.59
N ILE A 178 -1.78 10.97 -3.87
CA ILE A 178 -3.05 10.83 -4.59
C ILE A 178 -3.48 9.36 -4.66
N ALA A 179 -2.56 8.46 -5.04
CA ALA A 179 -2.82 7.04 -5.11
C ALA A 179 -3.28 6.49 -3.74
N PHE A 180 -2.66 6.95 -2.70
CA PHE A 180 -2.91 6.57 -1.34
C PHE A 180 -4.26 7.11 -0.81
N VAL A 181 -4.59 8.38 -1.05
CA VAL A 181 -5.91 8.95 -0.73
C VAL A 181 -7.01 8.20 -1.49
N ALA A 182 -6.78 7.90 -2.78
CA ALA A 182 -7.70 7.11 -3.58
C ALA A 182 -7.91 5.70 -2.99
N PHE A 183 -6.86 5.06 -2.49
CA PHE A 183 -6.97 3.76 -1.81
C PHE A 183 -7.84 3.84 -0.55
N ILE A 184 -7.64 4.87 0.29
CA ILE A 184 -8.50 5.06 1.47
C ILE A 184 -9.95 5.26 1.06
N VAL A 185 -10.20 6.16 0.12
CA VAL A 185 -11.56 6.44 -0.36
C VAL A 185 -12.22 5.16 -0.85
N VAL A 186 -11.51 4.35 -1.65
CA VAL A 186 -12.04 3.08 -2.17
C VAL A 186 -12.30 2.06 -1.04
N THR A 187 -11.37 1.92 -0.08
CA THR A 187 -11.54 0.96 1.02
C THR A 187 -12.59 1.38 2.05
N GLN A 188 -12.80 2.69 2.22
CA GLN A 188 -13.79 3.24 3.14
C GLN A 188 -15.14 3.53 2.46
N ALA A 189 -15.20 3.54 1.14
CA ALA A 189 -16.43 3.80 0.41
C ALA A 189 -17.62 2.91 0.87
N PRO A 190 -17.49 1.58 1.06
CA PRO A 190 -18.59 0.74 1.54
C PRO A 190 -19.13 1.15 2.90
N ASN A 191 -18.32 1.79 3.74
CA ASN A 191 -18.70 2.24 5.08
C ASN A 191 -19.28 3.66 5.08
N LEU A 192 -18.81 4.51 4.16
CA LEU A 192 -19.20 5.91 4.07
C LEU A 192 -20.45 6.10 3.19
N ILE A 193 -20.58 5.35 2.11
CA ILE A 193 -21.70 5.46 1.16
C ILE A 193 -23.07 5.41 1.87
N PRO A 194 -23.36 4.45 2.77
CA PRO A 194 -24.65 4.39 3.45
C PRO A 194 -24.98 5.65 4.28
N ARG A 195 -23.95 6.30 4.83
CA ARG A 195 -24.11 7.51 5.67
C ARG A 195 -24.38 8.77 4.86
N PHE A 196 -23.82 8.86 3.65
CA PHE A 196 -24.06 9.99 2.75
C PHE A 196 -25.38 9.87 2.00
N LEU A 197 -25.92 8.66 1.88
CA LEU A 197 -27.13 8.41 1.11
C LEU A 197 -28.44 8.52 1.92
N GLY A 198 -28.36 8.65 3.27
CA GLY A 198 -29.50 8.87 4.15
C GLY A 198 -29.91 7.62 4.94
N ASP A 199 -30.63 7.85 6.05
CA ASP A 199 -31.05 6.80 6.98
C ASP A 199 -32.35 6.09 6.55
N ASP A 200 -33.12 6.65 5.60
CA ASP A 200 -34.28 5.99 5.03
C ASP A 200 -33.85 4.92 4.01
N PRO A 201 -34.19 3.63 4.26
CA PRO A 201 -33.81 2.55 3.34
C PRO A 201 -34.33 2.74 1.91
N ALA A 202 -35.45 3.38 1.72
CA ALA A 202 -36.04 3.63 0.39
C ALA A 202 -35.25 4.70 -0.36
N ASP A 203 -34.98 5.84 0.26
CA ASP A 203 -34.12 6.91 -0.28
C ASP A 203 -32.69 6.42 -0.53
N PHE A 204 -32.16 5.61 0.35
CA PHE A 204 -30.85 4.98 0.20
C PHE A 204 -30.78 4.13 -1.08
N LEU A 205 -31.79 3.25 -1.28
CA LEU A 205 -31.82 2.38 -2.45
C LEU A 205 -31.95 3.18 -3.75
N GLU A 206 -32.76 4.22 -3.77
CA GLU A 206 -32.95 5.07 -4.94
C GLU A 206 -31.70 5.84 -5.31
N ARG A 207 -31.01 6.45 -4.32
CA ARG A 207 -29.74 7.15 -4.53
C ARG A 207 -28.61 6.20 -4.95
N LEU A 208 -28.55 4.99 -4.36
CA LEU A 208 -27.61 3.96 -4.77
C LEU A 208 -27.86 3.52 -6.23
N ARG A 209 -29.12 3.38 -6.62
CA ARG A 209 -29.53 3.10 -8.00
C ARG A 209 -29.09 4.20 -8.96
N GLY A 210 -29.32 5.47 -8.60
CA GLY A 210 -28.87 6.64 -9.38
C GLY A 210 -27.34 6.68 -9.54
N LEU A 211 -26.60 6.41 -8.46
CA LEU A 211 -25.13 6.34 -8.50
C LEU A 211 -24.66 5.18 -9.40
N ALA A 212 -25.23 3.99 -9.25
CA ALA A 212 -24.87 2.81 -10.06
C ALA A 212 -25.16 3.07 -11.55
N GLN A 213 -26.29 3.72 -11.84
CA GLN A 213 -26.63 4.12 -13.20
C GLN A 213 -25.64 5.13 -13.78
N ALA A 214 -25.28 6.16 -13.01
CA ALA A 214 -24.29 7.16 -13.44
C ALA A 214 -22.90 6.51 -13.69
N MET A 215 -22.49 5.58 -12.84
CA MET A 215 -21.25 4.82 -13.01
C MET A 215 -21.28 3.95 -14.28
N GLY A 216 -22.37 3.21 -14.49
CA GLY A 216 -22.55 2.37 -15.67
C GLY A 216 -22.56 3.17 -16.97
N LEU A 217 -23.18 4.36 -16.97
CA LEU A 217 -23.22 5.27 -18.12
C LEU A 217 -21.94 6.10 -18.29
N SER A 218 -20.98 6.02 -17.35
CA SER A 218 -19.67 6.65 -17.53
C SER A 218 -18.84 5.92 -18.60
N PRO A 219 -17.83 6.59 -19.19
CA PRO A 219 -16.95 5.95 -20.18
C PRO A 219 -16.30 4.64 -19.71
N PHE A 220 -16.13 4.48 -18.41
CA PHE A 220 -15.55 3.28 -17.80
C PHE A 220 -16.57 2.12 -17.71
N GLY A 221 -17.86 2.43 -17.62
CA GLY A 221 -18.94 1.45 -17.55
C GLY A 221 -19.56 1.06 -18.89
N TRP A 222 -19.31 1.78 -19.97
CA TRP A 222 -19.98 1.60 -21.27
C TRP A 222 -19.96 0.17 -21.78
N ALA A 223 -18.81 -0.51 -21.69
CA ALA A 223 -18.65 -1.88 -22.16
C ALA A 223 -19.55 -2.89 -21.40
N PHE A 224 -19.91 -2.58 -20.16
CA PHE A 224 -20.69 -3.44 -19.29
C PHE A 224 -22.16 -3.04 -19.21
N ALA A 225 -22.49 -1.76 -19.41
CA ALA A 225 -23.86 -1.26 -19.43
C ALA A 225 -24.54 -1.46 -20.80
N ALA A 226 -23.81 -1.40 -21.91
CA ALA A 226 -24.34 -1.59 -23.25
C ALA A 226 -25.16 -2.90 -23.42
N PRO A 227 -24.69 -4.08 -22.95
CA PRO A 227 -25.49 -5.30 -22.99
C PRO A 227 -26.80 -5.20 -22.22
N GLY A 228 -26.80 -4.48 -21.08
CA GLY A 228 -27.99 -4.27 -20.27
C GLY A 228 -29.06 -3.43 -20.99
N LEU A 229 -28.66 -2.37 -21.66
CA LEU A 229 -29.57 -1.58 -22.50
C LEU A 229 -30.15 -2.41 -23.66
N MET A 230 -29.37 -3.34 -24.22
CA MET A 230 -29.87 -4.26 -25.23
C MET A 230 -30.95 -5.20 -24.65
N ALA A 231 -30.71 -5.73 -23.43
CA ALA A 231 -31.66 -6.62 -22.74
C ALA A 231 -32.97 -5.90 -22.37
N THR A 232 -32.93 -4.61 -22.07
CA THR A 232 -34.12 -3.79 -21.75
C THR A 232 -34.82 -3.22 -23.00
N GLY A 233 -34.41 -3.64 -24.20
CA GLY A 233 -35.04 -3.23 -25.48
C GLY A 233 -34.55 -1.88 -26.03
N SER A 234 -33.62 -1.21 -25.37
CA SER A 234 -33.07 0.10 -25.80
C SER A 234 -31.91 -0.10 -26.78
N VAL A 235 -32.20 -0.57 -28.01
CA VAL A 235 -31.20 -1.00 -28.99
C VAL A 235 -30.27 0.14 -29.42
N LEU A 236 -30.79 1.33 -29.76
CA LEU A 236 -29.95 2.46 -30.23
C LEU A 236 -28.96 2.95 -29.14
N PRO A 237 -29.38 3.21 -27.89
CA PRO A 237 -28.45 3.53 -26.82
C PRO A 237 -27.43 2.40 -26.52
N ALA A 238 -27.86 1.13 -26.61
CA ALA A 238 -26.96 -0.01 -26.42
C ALA A 238 -25.82 -0.01 -27.44
N LEU A 239 -26.14 0.16 -28.72
CA LEU A 239 -25.16 0.25 -29.79
C LEU A 239 -24.27 1.49 -29.68
N ALA A 240 -24.82 2.63 -29.28
CA ALA A 240 -24.05 3.85 -29.06
C ALA A 240 -22.99 3.66 -27.95
N LEU A 241 -23.38 3.06 -26.82
CA LEU A 241 -22.44 2.74 -25.74
C LEU A 241 -21.40 1.68 -26.16
N ALA A 242 -21.80 0.66 -26.90
CA ALA A 242 -20.87 -0.35 -27.42
C ALA A 242 -19.83 0.26 -28.39
N ILE A 243 -20.25 1.15 -29.27
CA ILE A 243 -19.34 1.91 -30.14
C ILE A 243 -18.41 2.80 -29.28
N GLY A 244 -18.96 3.52 -28.30
CA GLY A 244 -18.18 4.32 -27.34
C GLY A 244 -17.13 3.49 -26.60
N ALA A 245 -17.50 2.28 -26.16
CA ALA A 245 -16.59 1.35 -25.50
C ALA A 245 -15.39 0.92 -26.37
N TRP A 246 -15.55 0.88 -27.70
CA TRP A 246 -14.46 0.65 -28.65
C TRP A 246 -13.69 1.91 -29.03
N ILE A 247 -14.36 3.05 -29.10
CA ILE A 247 -13.70 4.34 -29.37
C ILE A 247 -12.70 4.69 -28.26
N LEU A 248 -13.04 4.41 -27.01
CA LEU A 248 -12.19 4.74 -25.86
C LEU A 248 -10.78 4.14 -25.94
N PRO A 249 -10.57 2.82 -26.09
CA PRO A 249 -9.23 2.26 -26.24
C PRO A 249 -8.54 2.72 -27.53
N VAL A 250 -9.28 2.94 -28.62
CA VAL A 250 -8.72 3.48 -29.86
C VAL A 250 -8.17 4.90 -29.67
N CYS A 251 -8.86 5.76 -28.92
CA CYS A 251 -8.37 7.10 -28.55
C CYS A 251 -7.19 7.06 -27.56
N LEU A 252 -7.11 6.05 -26.71
CA LEU A 252 -5.99 5.90 -25.76
C LEU A 252 -4.71 5.38 -26.42
N LEU A 253 -4.78 4.67 -27.55
CA LEU A 253 -3.61 4.14 -28.25
C LEU A 253 -2.60 5.22 -28.69
N PRO A 254 -2.99 6.34 -29.33
CA PRO A 254 -2.06 7.42 -29.66
C PRO A 254 -1.43 8.05 -28.41
N LEU A 255 -2.20 8.18 -27.32
CA LEU A 255 -1.68 8.67 -26.05
C LEU A 255 -0.62 7.74 -25.48
N TRP A 256 -0.88 6.43 -25.48
CA TRP A 256 0.09 5.40 -25.11
C TRP A 256 1.37 5.49 -25.93
N GLN A 257 1.24 5.61 -27.25
CA GLN A 257 2.40 5.76 -28.14
C GLN A 257 3.23 7.01 -27.83
N ARG A 258 2.56 8.16 -27.57
CA ARG A 258 3.25 9.40 -27.15
C ARG A 258 4.01 9.22 -25.85
N VAL A 259 3.41 8.53 -24.87
CA VAL A 259 4.04 8.24 -23.57
C VAL A 259 5.26 7.36 -23.75
N VAL A 260 5.16 6.26 -24.52
CA VAL A 260 6.31 5.37 -24.83
C VAL A 260 7.42 6.15 -25.53
N ASN A 261 7.10 6.93 -26.56
CA ASN A 261 8.08 7.74 -27.28
C ASN A 261 8.79 8.72 -26.35
N LYS A 262 8.05 9.44 -25.49
CA LYS A 262 8.60 10.40 -24.54
C LYS A 262 9.52 9.72 -23.50
N VAL A 263 9.15 8.54 -23.04
CA VAL A 263 9.96 7.78 -22.06
C VAL A 263 11.25 7.29 -22.68
N MET A 264 11.19 6.78 -23.91
CA MET A 264 12.35 6.24 -24.61
C MET A 264 13.32 7.33 -25.12
N SER A 265 12.81 8.53 -25.43
CA SER A 265 13.61 9.66 -25.86
C SER A 265 14.18 10.51 -24.72
N SER A 266 13.67 10.32 -23.49
CA SER A 266 14.19 11.06 -22.32
C SER A 266 15.51 10.42 -21.86
N PRO A 267 16.65 11.12 -21.89
CA PRO A 267 17.89 10.59 -21.37
C PRO A 267 17.70 10.24 -19.88
N GLY A 268 18.09 9.01 -19.52
CA GLY A 268 17.95 8.52 -18.16
C GLY A 268 18.64 9.47 -17.17
N THR A 269 17.87 10.10 -16.31
CA THR A 269 18.33 11.09 -15.32
C THR A 269 19.36 10.53 -14.32
N SER A 270 19.57 9.22 -14.29
CA SER A 270 20.59 8.57 -13.46
C SER A 270 22.02 8.87 -13.94
N HIS A 271 22.26 8.89 -15.25
CA HIS A 271 23.61 9.14 -15.79
C HIS A 271 23.99 10.63 -15.76
N SER A 272 23.04 11.54 -15.91
CA SER A 272 23.32 12.98 -15.84
C SER A 272 23.62 13.44 -14.40
N ARG A 273 22.98 12.86 -13.39
CA ARG A 273 23.31 13.13 -11.97
C ARG A 273 24.66 12.56 -11.58
N MET A 274 25.01 11.36 -12.06
CA MET A 274 26.34 10.78 -11.79
C MET A 274 27.45 11.58 -12.48
N ARG A 275 27.21 12.07 -13.71
CA ARG A 275 28.15 13.01 -14.38
C ARG A 275 28.21 14.36 -13.69
N ALA A 276 27.12 14.92 -13.20
CA ALA A 276 27.13 16.17 -12.44
C ALA A 276 27.85 16.01 -11.09
N TYR A 277 27.71 14.86 -10.41
CA TYR A 277 28.47 14.53 -9.20
C TYR A 277 29.94 14.30 -9.50
N ALA A 278 30.26 13.60 -10.57
CA ALA A 278 31.66 13.38 -11.00
C ALA A 278 32.32 14.66 -11.56
N ALA A 279 31.59 15.51 -12.25
CA ALA A 279 32.09 16.80 -12.75
C ALA A 279 32.18 17.86 -11.64
N GLY A 280 31.34 17.79 -10.61
CA GLY A 280 31.43 18.66 -9.43
C GLY A 280 32.52 18.24 -8.43
N GLY A 281 33.04 17.00 -8.54
CA GLY A 281 34.11 16.49 -7.68
C GLY A 281 35.54 16.71 -8.18
N ALA A 282 35.70 17.13 -9.42
CA ALA A 282 37.05 17.24 -10.06
C ALA A 282 37.61 18.68 -10.18
N GLY A 283 37.04 19.63 -9.46
CA GLY A 283 37.53 21.01 -9.57
C GLY A 283 36.96 21.96 -8.54
N SER A 284 37.46 21.91 -7.35
CA SER A 284 37.76 23.11 -6.54
C SER A 284 38.48 22.68 -5.26
N ASP A 285 39.75 23.06 -5.14
CA ASP A 285 40.36 23.39 -3.86
C ASP A 285 39.60 24.59 -3.23
N ALA A 286 38.29 24.45 -3.08
CA ALA A 286 37.51 25.37 -2.30
C ALA A 286 37.86 25.07 -0.84
N GLN A 287 38.70 25.91 -0.29
CA GLN A 287 38.95 26.10 1.12
C GLN A 287 37.77 25.66 1.94
N TYR A 288 37.96 24.60 2.76
CA TYR A 288 37.06 24.15 3.81
C TYR A 288 36.92 25.29 4.83
N GLN A 289 36.22 26.36 4.45
CA GLN A 289 35.73 27.36 5.39
C GLN A 289 34.47 26.83 6.03
N GLY A 290 34.68 26.24 7.21
CA GLY A 290 33.60 25.80 8.11
C GLY A 290 32.65 24.77 7.47
N VAL A 291 32.83 23.49 7.79
CA VAL A 291 31.80 22.47 7.45
C VAL A 291 30.47 23.00 7.99
N PRO A 292 29.49 23.33 7.13
CA PRO A 292 28.20 23.78 7.63
C PRO A 292 27.68 22.69 8.57
N ASP A 293 27.11 23.07 9.70
CA ASP A 293 26.59 22.14 10.71
C ASP A 293 25.51 21.26 10.04
N VAL A 294 25.97 20.17 9.41
CA VAL A 294 25.13 19.30 8.56
C VAL A 294 24.04 18.60 9.38
N LEU A 295 24.29 18.51 10.68
CA LEU A 295 23.39 17.89 11.65
C LEU A 295 23.22 18.79 12.90
N PRO A 296 22.52 19.94 12.81
CA PRO A 296 22.37 20.86 13.93
C PRO A 296 21.70 20.21 15.17
N TRP A 297 20.90 19.17 14.96
CA TRP A 297 20.28 18.41 16.03
C TRP A 297 21.27 17.48 16.78
N ALA A 298 22.38 17.07 16.16
CA ALA A 298 23.34 16.21 16.81
C ALA A 298 23.92 16.84 18.08
N ARG A 299 24.23 18.15 18.02
CA ARG A 299 24.74 18.91 19.18
C ARG A 299 23.71 19.03 20.30
N ARG A 300 22.42 19.22 19.98
CA ARG A 300 21.36 19.28 20.98
C ARG A 300 21.11 17.91 21.61
N LEU A 301 21.10 16.85 20.80
CA LEU A 301 20.89 15.48 21.26
C LEU A 301 22.07 14.94 22.05
N SER A 302 23.30 15.39 21.81
CA SER A 302 24.48 14.95 22.57
C SER A 302 24.49 15.47 24.03
N ALA A 303 23.61 16.38 24.39
CA ALA A 303 23.38 16.75 25.80
C ALA A 303 22.69 15.62 26.61
N ALA A 304 21.92 14.75 25.94
CA ALA A 304 21.17 13.67 26.58
C ALA A 304 21.60 12.26 26.15
N LEU A 305 22.37 12.13 25.05
CA LEU A 305 22.75 10.87 24.43
C LEU A 305 24.27 10.80 24.24
N PRO A 306 24.87 9.60 24.24
CA PRO A 306 26.24 9.42 23.77
C PRO A 306 26.41 9.99 22.37
N ALA A 307 27.54 10.68 22.10
CA ALA A 307 27.78 11.38 20.85
C ALA A 307 27.54 10.52 19.56
N PRO A 308 27.96 9.24 19.50
CA PRO A 308 27.63 8.39 18.35
C PRO A 308 26.13 8.18 18.16
N ALA A 309 25.37 7.92 19.25
CA ALA A 309 23.93 7.76 19.19
C ALA A 309 23.21 9.07 18.76
N ALA A 310 23.68 10.22 19.27
CA ALA A 310 23.17 11.52 18.89
C ALA A 310 23.37 11.83 17.40
N ALA A 311 24.53 11.48 16.84
CA ALA A 311 24.80 11.62 15.41
C ALA A 311 23.89 10.73 14.55
N VAL A 312 23.69 9.46 14.94
CA VAL A 312 22.76 8.55 14.26
C VAL A 312 21.33 9.06 14.38
N ALA A 313 20.90 9.55 15.56
CA ALA A 313 19.57 10.10 15.76
C ALA A 313 19.31 11.33 14.87
N ALA A 314 20.26 12.27 14.82
CA ALA A 314 20.15 13.46 13.98
C ALA A 314 20.06 13.12 12.48
N ARG A 315 20.85 12.13 12.03
CA ARG A 315 20.79 11.61 10.66
C ARG A 315 19.43 10.98 10.35
N SER A 316 18.94 10.12 11.25
CA SER A 316 17.65 9.43 11.09
C SER A 316 16.48 10.39 11.09
N LEU A 317 16.47 11.42 11.97
CA LEU A 317 15.48 12.50 11.94
C LEU A 317 15.44 13.24 10.60
N ARG A 318 16.62 13.45 9.99
CA ARG A 318 16.68 14.03 8.66
C ARG A 318 16.02 13.13 7.62
N TYR A 319 16.19 11.81 7.70
CA TYR A 319 15.56 10.86 6.78
C TYR A 319 14.04 10.88 6.91
N TRP A 320 13.49 10.82 8.11
CA TRP A 320 12.06 10.96 8.33
C TRP A 320 11.45 12.20 7.67
N ARG A 321 12.23 13.28 7.57
CA ARG A 321 11.80 14.54 6.96
C ARG A 321 12.04 14.62 5.45
N THR A 322 13.07 13.96 4.93
CA THR A 322 13.56 14.22 3.57
C THR A 322 13.51 13.04 2.63
N ASP A 323 13.38 11.80 3.12
CA ASP A 323 13.36 10.61 2.29
C ASP A 323 11.90 10.18 2.01
N PRO A 324 11.47 10.12 0.72
CA PRO A 324 10.11 9.73 0.35
C PRO A 324 9.70 8.33 0.87
N ARG A 325 10.66 7.43 1.07
CA ARG A 325 10.39 6.07 1.56
C ARG A 325 9.86 6.10 3.00
N TYR A 326 10.45 6.95 3.84
CA TYR A 326 9.95 7.16 5.21
C TYR A 326 8.61 7.89 5.24
N LEU A 327 8.35 8.80 4.28
CA LEU A 327 7.06 9.46 4.18
C LEU A 327 5.93 8.48 3.84
N VAL A 328 6.14 7.55 2.90
CA VAL A 328 5.17 6.50 2.59
C VAL A 328 4.92 5.62 3.80
N GLN A 329 5.96 5.26 4.55
CA GLN A 329 5.84 4.50 5.78
C GLN A 329 5.06 5.27 6.86
N PHE A 330 5.31 6.58 7.02
CA PHE A 330 4.56 7.46 7.90
C PHE A 330 3.06 7.47 7.56
N LEU A 331 2.73 7.60 6.28
CA LEU A 331 1.35 7.57 5.82
C LEU A 331 0.68 6.20 6.08
N SER A 332 1.36 5.10 5.78
CA SER A 332 0.86 3.74 6.03
C SER A 332 0.55 3.51 7.51
N VAL A 333 1.44 3.95 8.39
CA VAL A 333 1.29 3.85 9.84
C VAL A 333 0.04 4.57 10.35
N LEU A 334 -0.33 5.71 9.76
CA LEU A 334 -1.54 6.43 10.16
C LEU A 334 -2.82 5.77 9.68
N ILE A 335 -2.80 5.12 8.54
CA ILE A 335 -4.01 4.65 7.85
C ILE A 335 -4.44 3.26 8.25
N PHE A 336 -3.50 2.34 8.41
CA PHE A 336 -3.85 0.98 8.81
C PHE A 336 -4.66 0.94 10.12
N PRO A 337 -4.29 1.64 11.19
CA PRO A 337 -5.11 1.69 12.40
C PRO A 337 -6.47 2.36 12.19
N VAL A 338 -6.51 3.44 11.39
CA VAL A 338 -7.78 4.09 11.05
C VAL A 338 -8.71 3.11 10.34
N ALA A 339 -8.22 2.39 9.32
CA ALA A 339 -9.02 1.40 8.63
C ALA A 339 -9.42 0.22 9.55
N LEU A 340 -8.48 -0.24 10.38
CA LEU A 340 -8.69 -1.40 11.27
C LEU A 340 -9.69 -1.13 12.40
N VAL A 341 -9.66 0.06 12.98
CA VAL A 341 -10.47 0.40 14.18
C VAL A 341 -11.72 1.19 13.81
N MET A 342 -11.61 2.17 12.90
CA MET A 342 -12.76 2.97 12.51
C MET A 342 -13.84 2.14 11.81
N THR A 343 -13.45 1.20 10.96
CA THR A 343 -14.43 0.36 10.24
C THR A 343 -15.28 -0.49 11.18
N PRO A 344 -14.73 -1.29 12.12
CA PRO A 344 -15.55 -2.00 13.11
C PRO A 344 -16.31 -1.07 14.05
N ALA A 345 -15.69 0.03 14.52
CA ALA A 345 -16.34 0.98 15.42
C ALA A 345 -17.57 1.63 14.76
N LEU A 346 -17.48 1.94 13.48
CA LEU A 346 -18.58 2.52 12.71
C LEU A 346 -19.67 1.48 12.37
N ASN A 347 -19.34 0.20 12.35
CA ASN A 347 -20.28 -0.90 12.06
C ASN A 347 -20.77 -1.61 13.34
N SER A 348 -20.35 -1.19 14.53
CA SER A 348 -20.70 -1.82 15.81
C SER A 348 -22.21 -1.93 16.03
N ASN A 349 -22.99 -0.97 15.54
CA ASN A 349 -24.45 -1.00 15.60
C ASN A 349 -25.08 -2.17 14.85
N ARG A 350 -24.50 -2.55 13.69
CA ARG A 350 -25.02 -3.66 12.87
C ARG A 350 -24.79 -5.03 13.52
N PHE A 351 -23.76 -5.17 14.36
CA PHE A 351 -23.48 -6.41 15.10
C PHE A 351 -24.27 -6.50 16.42
N ALA A 352 -24.57 -5.37 17.06
CA ALA A 352 -25.43 -5.34 18.27
C ALA A 352 -26.88 -5.71 17.96
N ASP A 353 -27.42 -5.29 16.83
CA ASP A 353 -28.77 -5.62 16.37
C ASP A 353 -29.00 -7.14 16.18
N SER A 354 -27.95 -7.88 15.78
CA SER A 354 -28.05 -9.33 15.56
C SER A 354 -28.10 -10.15 16.86
N ALA A 355 -27.65 -9.59 17.98
CA ALA A 355 -27.54 -10.34 19.23
C ALA A 355 -28.65 -10.07 20.24
N ASN A 356 -29.24 -8.87 20.32
CA ASN A 356 -30.15 -8.48 21.41
C ASN A 356 -31.40 -7.69 21.00
N GLY A 357 -31.61 -7.36 19.72
CA GLY A 357 -32.84 -6.67 19.26
C GLY A 357 -33.06 -5.26 19.84
N GLN A 358 -32.05 -4.66 20.48
CA GLN A 358 -32.08 -3.28 20.95
C GLN A 358 -31.20 -2.41 20.07
N GLN A 359 -31.83 -1.47 19.38
CA GLN A 359 -31.09 -0.43 18.63
C GLN A 359 -30.34 0.48 19.61
N VAL A 360 -29.06 0.27 19.75
CA VAL A 360 -28.18 1.21 20.42
C VAL A 360 -27.74 2.24 19.38
N GLU A 361 -28.39 3.39 19.33
CA GLU A 361 -27.92 4.52 18.54
C GLU A 361 -26.54 4.94 19.05
N THR A 362 -25.49 4.48 18.40
CA THR A 362 -24.14 4.98 18.68
C THR A 362 -23.97 6.34 18.04
N SER A 363 -24.03 7.37 18.86
CA SER A 363 -23.70 8.73 18.48
C SER A 363 -22.19 8.82 18.18
N LEU A 364 -21.82 9.46 17.08
CA LEU A 364 -20.43 9.89 16.83
C LEU A 364 -20.17 11.30 17.33
N ALA A 365 -21.10 11.86 18.10
CA ALA A 365 -20.91 13.16 18.74
C ALA A 365 -19.70 13.11 19.68
N PHE A 366 -19.02 14.23 19.78
CA PHE A 366 -17.86 14.36 20.67
C PHE A 366 -18.30 14.10 22.14
N GLY A 367 -17.56 13.25 22.82
CA GLY A 367 -17.88 12.80 24.17
C GLY A 367 -18.86 11.61 24.28
N GLN A 368 -19.34 11.05 23.15
CA GLN A 368 -20.32 9.96 23.11
C GLN A 368 -19.94 8.85 22.14
N ALA A 369 -18.73 8.91 21.58
CA ALA A 369 -18.29 7.95 20.58
C ALA A 369 -18.12 6.53 21.18
N PRO A 370 -18.24 5.46 20.37
CA PRO A 370 -18.08 4.08 20.84
C PRO A 370 -16.75 3.84 21.55
N ALA A 371 -16.78 3.11 22.66
CA ALA A 371 -15.55 2.73 23.40
C ALA A 371 -14.54 1.95 22.53
N ALA A 372 -14.98 1.33 21.44
CA ALA A 372 -14.09 0.70 20.45
C ALA A 372 -13.04 1.65 19.87
N LEU A 373 -13.29 2.97 19.83
CA LEU A 373 -12.32 3.96 19.38
C LEU A 373 -11.10 4.08 20.30
N LEU A 374 -11.22 3.66 21.57
CA LEU A 374 -10.09 3.61 22.50
C LEU A 374 -8.98 2.66 22.02
N PHE A 375 -9.30 1.68 21.16
CA PHE A 375 -8.29 0.80 20.56
C PHE A 375 -7.47 1.44 19.43
N MET A 376 -7.84 2.64 18.97
CA MET A 376 -7.13 3.33 17.88
C MET A 376 -5.68 3.64 18.26
N ALA A 377 -5.45 4.22 19.43
CA ALA A 377 -4.11 4.59 19.88
C ALA A 377 -3.21 3.36 20.11
N PRO A 378 -3.66 2.28 20.80
CA PRO A 378 -2.92 1.01 20.89
C PRO A 378 -2.59 0.38 19.52
N ALA A 379 -3.54 0.36 18.59
CA ALA A 379 -3.29 -0.15 17.24
C ALA A 379 -2.24 0.70 16.50
N LEU A 380 -2.35 2.02 16.59
CA LEU A 380 -1.35 2.94 16.03
C LEU A 380 0.05 2.72 16.66
N ALA A 381 0.11 2.46 17.96
CA ALA A 381 1.36 2.19 18.68
C ALA A 381 2.13 0.98 18.12
N VAL A 382 1.42 -0.11 17.78
CA VAL A 382 2.02 -1.29 17.13
C VAL A 382 2.66 -0.90 15.80
N PHE A 383 1.91 -0.22 14.93
CA PHE A 383 2.40 0.13 13.59
C PHE A 383 3.53 1.17 13.62
N MET A 384 3.46 2.14 14.54
CA MET A 384 4.53 3.13 14.72
C MET A 384 5.83 2.47 15.20
N GLY A 385 5.78 1.60 16.20
CA GLY A 385 6.97 0.87 16.65
C GLY A 385 7.50 -0.08 15.59
N TRP A 386 6.60 -0.73 14.83
CA TRP A 386 6.97 -1.62 13.73
C TRP A 386 7.60 -0.89 12.54
N ALA A 387 7.41 0.41 12.40
CA ALA A 387 7.94 1.21 11.29
C ALA A 387 9.46 1.12 11.08
N LEU A 388 10.23 0.72 12.08
CA LEU A 388 11.70 0.56 12.00
C LEU A 388 12.16 -0.88 11.69
N HIS A 389 11.25 -1.81 11.37
CA HIS A 389 11.58 -3.24 11.23
C HIS A 389 12.56 -3.57 10.10
N ASP A 390 12.75 -2.69 9.12
CA ASP A 390 13.73 -2.82 8.03
C ASP A 390 14.52 -1.52 7.78
N ASP A 391 14.81 -0.79 8.83
CA ASP A 391 15.52 0.49 8.76
C ASP A 391 16.96 0.36 8.24
N LEU A 392 17.62 -0.80 8.43
CA LEU A 392 18.93 -1.08 7.84
C LEU A 392 18.86 -1.28 6.33
N GLY A 393 17.81 -1.94 5.84
CA GLY A 393 17.54 -2.03 4.40
C GLY A 393 17.31 -0.66 3.78
N MET A 394 16.56 0.21 4.47
CA MET A 394 16.33 1.59 4.02
C MET A 394 17.60 2.43 4.00
N ASP A 395 18.54 2.21 4.91
CA ASP A 395 19.88 2.84 4.87
C ASP A 395 20.68 2.43 3.64
N SER A 396 20.36 1.28 3.05
CA SER A 396 21.08 0.77 1.90
C SER A 396 22.58 0.61 2.18
N THR A 397 23.41 0.91 1.19
CA THR A 397 24.87 0.83 1.35
C THR A 397 25.45 1.87 2.31
N ALA A 398 24.68 2.91 2.72
CA ALA A 398 25.16 3.91 3.67
C ALA A 398 25.48 3.33 5.07
N LEU A 399 24.99 2.12 5.39
CA LEU A 399 25.34 1.37 6.60
C LEU A 399 26.88 1.19 6.74
N TRP A 400 27.62 1.13 5.61
CA TRP A 400 29.08 0.99 5.67
C TRP A 400 29.74 2.12 6.48
N SER A 401 29.19 3.33 6.45
CA SER A 401 29.75 4.48 7.18
C SER A 401 29.68 4.30 8.70
N HIS A 402 28.66 3.63 9.22
CA HIS A 402 28.56 3.31 10.64
C HIS A 402 29.58 2.23 11.04
N ILE A 403 29.74 1.20 10.19
CA ILE A 403 30.69 0.13 10.42
C ILE A 403 32.14 0.67 10.37
N SER A 404 32.45 1.49 9.36
CA SER A 404 33.79 2.07 9.20
C SER A 404 34.14 3.09 10.29
N ALA A 405 33.15 3.81 10.82
CA ALA A 405 33.34 4.73 11.94
C ALA A 405 33.43 4.02 13.31
N GLY A 406 33.28 2.68 13.36
CA GLY A 406 33.32 1.92 14.61
C GLY A 406 32.16 2.23 15.56
N ILE A 407 31.01 2.65 15.06
CA ILE A 407 29.82 2.90 15.87
C ILE A 407 29.31 1.56 16.38
N SER A 408 29.20 1.39 17.72
CA SER A 408 28.63 0.18 18.28
C SER A 408 27.16 0.03 17.89
N GLY A 409 26.73 -1.21 17.67
CA GLY A 409 25.35 -1.49 17.29
C GLY A 409 24.33 -0.99 18.32
N ALA A 410 24.67 -0.96 19.60
CA ALA A 410 23.81 -0.39 20.64
C ALA A 410 23.59 1.12 20.44
N HIS A 411 24.64 1.87 20.11
CA HIS A 411 24.50 3.31 19.81
C HIS A 411 23.73 3.54 18.49
N ASP A 412 23.93 2.68 17.49
CA ASP A 412 23.16 2.74 16.24
C ASP A 412 21.65 2.50 16.50
N ARG A 413 21.30 1.42 17.23
CA ARG A 413 19.90 1.14 17.57
C ARG A 413 19.28 2.24 18.42
N LEU A 414 19.99 2.69 19.46
CA LEU A 414 19.51 3.77 20.33
C LEU A 414 19.24 5.05 19.54
N GLY A 415 20.15 5.45 18.66
CA GLY A 415 19.98 6.64 17.84
C GLY A 415 18.74 6.58 16.95
N ARG A 416 18.48 5.45 16.31
CA ARG A 416 17.29 5.25 15.45
C ARG A 416 16.00 5.24 16.25
N VAL A 417 15.98 4.55 17.39
CA VAL A 417 14.84 4.52 18.30
C VAL A 417 14.49 5.92 18.79
N VAL A 418 15.48 6.69 19.23
CA VAL A 418 15.25 8.07 19.68
C VAL A 418 14.73 8.96 18.54
N ALA A 419 15.29 8.81 17.33
CA ALA A 419 14.81 9.57 16.17
C ALA A 419 13.33 9.29 15.84
N ALA A 420 12.90 8.04 15.98
CA ALA A 420 11.49 7.68 15.83
C ALA A 420 10.65 8.21 17.00
N ALA A 421 11.08 8.01 18.23
CA ALA A 421 10.34 8.37 19.44
C ALA A 421 10.06 9.88 19.54
N VAL A 422 10.98 10.73 19.07
CA VAL A 422 10.84 12.21 19.11
C VAL A 422 9.56 12.71 18.47
N TRP A 423 9.08 12.07 17.40
CA TRP A 423 7.82 12.47 16.76
C TRP A 423 6.68 11.49 17.01
N GLN A 424 6.98 10.18 17.17
CA GLN A 424 5.97 9.14 17.34
C GLN A 424 5.30 9.21 18.71
N VAL A 425 6.06 9.40 19.79
CA VAL A 425 5.50 9.48 21.15
C VAL A 425 4.55 10.66 21.31
N PRO A 426 4.90 11.91 20.92
CA PRO A 426 3.94 13.01 20.94
C PRO A 426 2.69 12.74 20.08
N ALA A 427 2.86 12.14 18.89
CA ALA A 427 1.73 11.81 18.03
C ALA A 427 0.80 10.78 18.67
N LEU A 428 1.35 9.72 19.30
CA LEU A 428 0.57 8.72 20.04
C LEU A 428 -0.21 9.34 21.20
N LEU A 429 0.43 10.21 21.99
CA LEU A 429 -0.24 10.88 23.11
C LEU A 429 -1.38 11.78 22.63
N VAL A 430 -1.19 12.49 21.51
CA VAL A 430 -2.26 13.31 20.94
C VAL A 430 -3.43 12.43 20.47
N VAL A 431 -3.16 11.32 19.78
CA VAL A 431 -4.22 10.40 19.34
C VAL A 431 -4.93 9.77 20.55
N ASP A 432 -4.17 9.33 21.56
CA ASP A 432 -4.72 8.76 22.79
C ASP A 432 -5.69 9.73 23.49
N LEU A 433 -5.24 10.97 23.73
CA LEU A 433 -6.07 12.02 24.33
C LEU A 433 -7.31 12.35 23.48
N LEU A 434 -7.15 12.42 22.15
CA LEU A 434 -8.27 12.68 21.25
C LEU A 434 -9.31 11.56 21.28
N MET A 435 -8.88 10.28 21.28
CA MET A 435 -9.79 9.15 21.32
C MET A 435 -10.52 9.04 22.65
N VAL A 436 -9.82 9.25 23.76
CA VAL A 436 -10.41 9.26 25.10
C VAL A 436 -11.40 10.42 25.25
N ALA A 437 -11.05 11.63 24.79
CA ALA A 437 -11.95 12.77 24.80
C ALA A 437 -13.18 12.56 23.90
N TRP A 438 -12.99 11.96 22.72
CA TRP A 438 -14.08 11.68 21.79
C TRP A 438 -15.04 10.63 22.33
N ALA A 439 -14.52 9.60 23.01
CA ALA A 439 -15.34 8.60 23.70
C ALA A 439 -15.96 9.12 25.02
N GLY A 440 -15.53 10.26 25.55
CA GLY A 440 -15.95 10.79 26.86
C GLY A 440 -15.48 9.95 28.04
N ARG A 441 -14.47 9.08 27.85
CA ARG A 441 -14.02 8.08 28.83
C ARG A 441 -12.65 8.45 29.42
N TRP A 442 -12.60 9.57 30.13
CA TRP A 442 -11.37 10.03 30.81
C TRP A 442 -10.84 9.05 31.87
N ASP A 443 -11.73 8.24 32.44
CA ASP A 443 -11.41 7.13 33.33
C ASP A 443 -10.51 6.08 32.66
N ALA A 444 -10.61 5.91 31.35
CA ALA A 444 -9.84 4.95 30.58
C ALA A 444 -8.43 5.44 30.20
N LEU A 445 -8.12 6.73 30.35
CA LEU A 445 -6.86 7.32 29.91
C LEU A 445 -5.62 6.56 30.42
N PRO A 446 -5.47 6.25 31.72
CA PRO A 446 -4.30 5.51 32.21
C PRO A 446 -4.18 4.13 31.57
N ALA A 447 -5.30 3.43 31.40
CA ALA A 447 -5.35 2.09 30.82
C ALA A 447 -4.89 2.09 29.35
N VAL A 448 -5.43 3.02 28.56
CA VAL A 448 -5.12 3.11 27.11
C VAL A 448 -3.67 3.56 26.91
N THR A 449 -3.21 4.58 27.65
CA THR A 449 -1.82 5.04 27.59
C THR A 449 -0.85 3.91 27.97
N GLY A 450 -1.15 3.13 29.02
CA GLY A 450 -0.34 1.98 29.41
C GLY A 450 -0.24 0.92 28.32
N ALA A 451 -1.37 0.58 27.70
CA ALA A 451 -1.42 -0.34 26.57
C ALA A 451 -0.63 0.19 25.36
N CYS A 452 -0.76 1.49 25.04
CA CYS A 452 0.00 2.13 23.96
C CYS A 452 1.52 2.03 24.20
N LEU A 453 1.98 2.34 25.40
CA LEU A 453 3.42 2.31 25.72
C LEU A 453 3.98 0.90 25.68
N ALA A 454 3.27 -0.10 26.22
CA ALA A 454 3.70 -1.50 26.18
C ALA A 454 3.84 -1.99 24.73
N LEU A 455 2.83 -1.76 23.90
CA LEU A 455 2.81 -2.17 22.50
C LEU A 455 3.87 -1.45 21.68
N TYR A 456 4.02 -0.14 21.85
CA TYR A 456 5.02 0.66 21.18
C TYR A 456 6.44 0.20 21.49
N GLY A 457 6.76 0.03 22.79
CA GLY A 457 8.08 -0.42 23.22
C GLY A 457 8.40 -1.84 22.74
N CYS A 458 7.41 -2.75 22.76
CA CYS A 458 7.56 -4.11 22.25
C CYS A 458 7.78 -4.13 20.73
N ALA A 459 7.03 -3.34 19.99
CA ALA A 459 7.16 -3.25 18.53
C ALA A 459 8.50 -2.63 18.10
N LEU A 460 8.99 -1.59 18.82
CA LEU A 460 10.32 -1.04 18.59
C LEU A 460 11.43 -2.05 18.94
N ALA A 461 11.28 -2.79 20.05
CA ALA A 461 12.22 -3.84 20.43
C ALA A 461 12.33 -4.93 19.35
N TRP A 462 11.18 -5.38 18.83
CA TRP A 462 11.14 -6.28 17.68
C TRP A 462 11.82 -5.68 16.46
N SER A 463 11.55 -4.42 16.14
CA SER A 463 12.15 -3.73 15.00
C SER A 463 13.67 -3.66 15.09
N CYS A 464 14.22 -3.43 16.29
CA CYS A 464 15.67 -3.47 16.51
C CYS A 464 16.30 -4.83 16.19
N LEU A 465 15.56 -5.92 16.38
CA LEU A 465 16.01 -7.29 16.07
C LEU A 465 15.75 -7.64 14.60
N ALA A 466 14.54 -7.38 14.11
CA ALA A 466 14.08 -7.76 12.79
C ALA A 466 14.94 -7.15 11.68
N SER A 467 15.30 -5.89 11.79
CA SER A 467 16.14 -5.19 10.81
C SER A 467 17.53 -5.81 10.63
N VAL A 468 18.05 -6.50 11.64
CA VAL A 468 19.35 -7.20 11.59
C VAL A 468 19.19 -8.65 11.14
N LEU A 469 18.12 -9.32 11.60
CA LEU A 469 17.88 -10.74 11.33
C LEU A 469 17.33 -11.00 9.94
N LEU A 470 16.45 -10.13 9.48
CA LEU A 470 15.58 -10.32 8.32
C LEU A 470 15.59 -9.09 7.41
N PRO A 471 16.78 -8.60 7.00
CA PRO A 471 16.81 -7.53 6.03
C PRO A 471 16.23 -8.03 4.71
N TYR A 472 15.24 -7.34 4.17
CA TYR A 472 14.65 -7.64 2.87
C TYR A 472 14.86 -6.46 1.92
N GLU A 473 14.71 -6.73 0.61
CA GLU A 473 15.00 -5.73 -0.41
C GLU A 473 14.08 -4.52 -0.29
N THR A 474 14.68 -3.38 0.04
CA THR A 474 14.05 -2.07 -0.06
C THR A 474 14.39 -1.42 -1.39
N LEU A 475 13.66 -0.37 -1.71
CA LEU A 475 13.94 0.45 -2.89
C LEU A 475 15.29 1.19 -2.74
N ALA A 476 16.07 1.19 -3.81
CA ALA A 476 17.32 1.94 -3.81
C ALA A 476 17.07 3.46 -3.59
N PRO A 477 17.99 4.18 -2.94
CA PRO A 477 17.85 5.62 -2.74
C PRO A 477 17.64 6.35 -4.07
N GLY A 478 16.51 7.08 -4.19
CA GLY A 478 16.13 7.81 -5.40
C GLY A 478 15.27 7.05 -6.40
N ASP A 479 15.02 5.75 -6.19
CA ASP A 479 14.03 5.00 -6.97
C ASP A 479 12.59 5.41 -6.59
N SER A 480 11.66 5.13 -7.49
CA SER A 480 10.22 5.37 -7.20
C SER A 480 9.76 4.44 -6.07
N PRO A 481 9.03 4.94 -5.07
CA PRO A 481 8.46 4.13 -4.00
C PRO A 481 7.58 2.97 -4.49
N MET A 482 7.19 3.01 -5.73
CA MET A 482 6.28 2.09 -6.40
C MET A 482 7.00 0.95 -7.17
N ARG A 483 8.32 0.78 -7.01
CA ARG A 483 9.08 -0.22 -7.77
C ARG A 483 9.57 -1.36 -6.88
N SER A 484 8.91 -2.51 -6.93
CA SER A 484 9.41 -3.75 -6.31
C SER A 484 10.20 -4.57 -7.35
N ARG A 485 11.35 -5.14 -6.95
CA ARG A 485 12.22 -5.91 -7.85
C ARG A 485 12.29 -7.40 -7.54
N THR A 486 12.02 -7.83 -6.30
CA THR A 486 12.05 -9.24 -5.92
C THR A 486 10.84 -9.59 -5.07
N SER A 487 9.85 -10.25 -5.65
CA SER A 487 8.60 -10.61 -4.96
C SER A 487 8.74 -11.71 -3.89
N GLY A 488 9.72 -12.61 -4.01
CA GLY A 488 9.78 -13.81 -3.17
C GLY A 488 10.25 -13.55 -1.73
N THR A 489 11.29 -12.74 -1.52
CA THR A 489 11.80 -12.43 -0.17
C THR A 489 10.85 -11.55 0.62
N VAL A 490 10.12 -10.67 -0.06
CA VAL A 490 9.14 -9.76 0.55
C VAL A 490 7.95 -10.53 1.15
N LEU A 491 7.45 -11.58 0.45
CA LEU A 491 6.35 -12.39 0.98
C LEU A 491 6.75 -13.13 2.27
N LEU A 492 7.93 -13.75 2.28
CA LEU A 492 8.44 -14.42 3.48
C LEU A 492 8.61 -13.44 4.64
N ALA A 493 9.21 -12.27 4.38
CA ALA A 493 9.33 -11.22 5.38
C ALA A 493 7.96 -10.79 5.90
N ALA A 494 6.97 -10.60 5.05
CA ALA A 494 5.60 -10.25 5.43
C ALA A 494 4.97 -11.31 6.34
N LEU A 495 5.10 -12.60 6.01
CA LEU A 495 4.58 -13.70 6.84
C LEU A 495 5.24 -13.75 8.21
N ILE A 496 6.56 -13.57 8.28
CA ILE A 496 7.30 -13.53 9.55
C ILE A 496 6.88 -12.30 10.36
N GLN A 497 6.68 -11.15 9.73
CA GLN A 497 6.22 -9.96 10.40
C GLN A 497 4.77 -10.11 10.92
N MET A 498 3.89 -10.78 10.18
CA MET A 498 2.54 -11.11 10.66
C MET A 498 2.60 -12.01 11.91
N ALA A 499 3.43 -13.06 11.89
CA ALA A 499 3.63 -13.91 13.05
C ALA A 499 4.23 -13.14 14.25
N ALA A 500 5.15 -12.21 13.98
CA ALA A 500 5.73 -11.35 14.99
C ALA A 500 4.72 -10.41 15.65
N ILE A 501 3.74 -9.88 14.91
CA ILE A 501 2.65 -9.08 15.48
C ILE A 501 1.85 -9.93 16.49
N LEU A 502 1.53 -11.17 16.16
CA LEU A 502 0.83 -12.07 17.09
C LEU A 502 1.66 -12.35 18.36
N LEU A 503 2.97 -12.59 18.20
CA LEU A 503 3.88 -12.76 19.32
C LEU A 503 3.95 -11.50 20.19
N LEU A 504 3.99 -10.33 19.58
CA LEU A 504 4.01 -9.03 20.27
C LEU A 504 2.73 -8.84 21.12
N LEU A 505 1.57 -9.17 20.57
CA LEU A 505 0.30 -9.13 21.31
C LEU A 505 0.30 -10.13 22.48
N ALA A 506 0.86 -11.33 22.27
CA ALA A 506 1.01 -12.32 23.33
C ALA A 506 1.94 -11.84 24.46
N VAL A 507 3.08 -11.23 24.13
CA VAL A 507 4.03 -10.67 25.11
C VAL A 507 3.41 -9.52 25.89
N CYS A 508 2.60 -8.67 25.26
CA CYS A 508 1.92 -7.55 25.90
C CYS A 508 0.59 -7.94 26.59
N SER A 509 0.14 -9.21 26.46
CA SER A 509 -1.17 -9.65 26.98
C SER A 509 -1.40 -9.38 28.47
N PRO A 510 -0.43 -9.42 29.41
CA PRO A 510 -0.69 -9.07 30.81
C PRO A 510 -1.09 -7.60 30.98
N VAL A 511 -0.41 -6.69 30.28
CA VAL A 511 -0.74 -5.25 30.31
C VAL A 511 -2.07 -4.98 29.62
N LEU A 512 -2.30 -5.60 28.45
CA LEU A 512 -3.54 -5.48 27.70
C LEU A 512 -4.73 -6.03 28.50
N GLY A 513 -4.57 -7.17 29.18
CA GLY A 513 -5.58 -7.75 30.05
C GLY A 513 -5.98 -6.82 31.19
N ALA A 514 -5.00 -6.22 31.87
CA ALA A 514 -5.25 -5.25 32.94
C ALA A 514 -5.96 -3.98 32.38
N ALA A 515 -5.53 -3.50 31.22
CA ALA A 515 -6.13 -2.33 30.59
C ALA A 515 -7.59 -2.60 30.16
N ILE A 516 -7.84 -3.72 29.48
CA ILE A 516 -9.20 -4.10 29.04
C ILE A 516 -10.10 -4.31 30.26
N TYR A 517 -9.63 -5.02 31.28
CA TYR A 517 -10.40 -5.24 32.50
C TYR A 517 -10.76 -3.91 33.18
N GLY A 518 -9.79 -2.99 33.32
CA GLY A 518 -10.02 -1.69 33.91
C GLY A 518 -11.06 -0.85 33.15
N VAL A 519 -10.99 -0.88 31.81
CA VAL A 519 -11.94 -0.13 30.95
C VAL A 519 -13.33 -0.75 30.94
N VAL A 520 -13.42 -2.08 30.84
CA VAL A 520 -14.71 -2.81 30.72
C VAL A 520 -15.46 -2.82 32.06
N GLN A 521 -14.76 -3.07 33.16
CA GLN A 521 -15.37 -3.12 34.49
C GLN A 521 -15.48 -1.74 35.17
N GLY A 522 -14.92 -0.71 34.54
CA GLY A 522 -14.94 0.64 35.12
C GLY A 522 -14.14 0.76 36.44
N VAL A 523 -13.08 -0.05 36.61
CA VAL A 523 -12.26 -0.06 37.83
C VAL A 523 -10.97 0.72 37.60
N PRO A 524 -10.86 2.00 38.09
CA PRO A 524 -9.72 2.88 37.79
C PRO A 524 -8.38 2.31 38.25
N LEU A 525 -8.36 1.52 39.34
CA LEU A 525 -7.14 0.89 39.85
C LEU A 525 -6.43 0.04 38.79
N TRP A 526 -7.17 -0.77 38.03
CA TRP A 526 -6.58 -1.58 36.97
C TRP A 526 -6.09 -0.76 35.78
N GLY A 527 -6.71 0.40 35.55
CA GLY A 527 -6.17 1.37 34.58
C GLY A 527 -4.79 1.89 34.98
N TRP A 528 -4.61 2.25 36.25
CA TRP A 528 -3.30 2.65 36.77
C TRP A 528 -2.29 1.51 36.85
N VAL A 529 -2.72 0.30 37.18
CA VAL A 529 -1.86 -0.90 37.11
C VAL A 529 -1.38 -1.13 35.67
N ALA A 530 -2.26 -1.02 34.69
CA ALA A 530 -1.90 -1.13 33.27
C ALA A 530 -0.92 -0.03 32.84
N PHE A 531 -1.10 1.20 33.34
CA PHE A 531 -0.18 2.32 33.05
C PHE A 531 1.23 2.04 33.59
N VAL A 532 1.36 1.74 34.88
CA VAL A 532 2.66 1.47 35.50
C VAL A 532 3.34 0.25 34.88
N ALA A 533 2.58 -0.82 34.68
CA ALA A 533 3.08 -2.02 34.00
C ALA A 533 3.47 -1.72 32.56
N GLY A 534 2.69 -0.90 31.85
CA GLY A 534 2.97 -0.52 30.47
C GLY A 534 4.26 0.29 30.31
N VAL A 535 4.50 1.24 31.22
CA VAL A 535 5.76 1.99 31.26
C VAL A 535 6.94 1.05 31.54
N ALA A 536 6.81 0.16 32.55
CA ALA A 536 7.85 -0.80 32.89
C ALA A 536 8.15 -1.77 31.72
N TRP A 537 7.10 -2.28 31.07
CA TRP A 537 7.20 -3.13 29.89
C TRP A 537 7.90 -2.45 28.73
N CYS A 538 7.50 -1.20 28.43
CA CYS A 538 8.12 -0.37 27.40
C CYS A 538 9.62 -0.20 27.65
N CYS A 539 10.01 0.23 28.84
CA CYS A 539 11.40 0.45 29.20
C CYS A 539 12.22 -0.85 29.13
N LEU A 540 11.70 -1.95 29.69
CA LEU A 540 12.39 -3.24 29.73
C LEU A 540 12.60 -3.82 28.32
N LEU A 541 11.53 -3.89 27.53
CA LEU A 541 11.59 -4.49 26.20
C LEU A 541 12.42 -3.63 25.25
N LEU A 542 12.27 -2.32 25.31
CA LEU A 542 13.04 -1.40 24.47
C LEU A 542 14.53 -1.45 24.81
N TRP A 543 14.89 -1.45 26.10
CA TRP A 543 16.27 -1.68 26.53
C TRP A 543 16.82 -2.99 26.01
N GLY A 544 16.06 -4.10 26.17
CA GLY A 544 16.42 -5.39 25.62
C GLY A 544 16.62 -5.36 24.11
N GLY A 545 15.68 -4.77 23.37
CA GLY A 545 15.74 -4.63 21.92
C GLY A 545 16.98 -3.87 21.45
N VAL A 546 17.31 -2.75 22.10
CA VAL A 546 18.51 -1.95 21.79
C VAL A 546 19.79 -2.73 22.07
N VAL A 547 19.88 -3.39 23.24
CA VAL A 547 21.09 -4.13 23.65
C VAL A 547 21.29 -5.38 22.81
N PHE A 548 20.26 -6.22 22.66
CA PHE A 548 20.36 -7.46 21.89
C PHE A 548 20.45 -7.21 20.39
N GLY A 549 19.63 -6.30 19.85
CA GLY A 549 19.70 -5.88 18.45
C GLY A 549 21.05 -5.24 18.13
N GLY A 550 21.59 -4.43 19.05
CA GLY A 550 22.92 -3.84 18.93
C GLY A 550 24.04 -4.88 18.89
N ARG A 551 24.07 -5.81 19.87
CA ARG A 551 25.06 -6.90 19.87
C ARG A 551 24.99 -7.77 18.62
N MET A 552 23.78 -7.96 18.10
CA MET A 552 23.58 -8.71 16.88
C MET A 552 24.10 -7.94 15.65
N LEU A 553 23.89 -6.62 15.61
CA LEU A 553 24.44 -5.76 14.57
C LEU A 553 25.97 -5.75 14.60
N ASP A 554 26.58 -5.69 15.77
CA ASP A 554 28.05 -5.76 15.91
C ASP A 554 28.61 -7.05 15.33
N ARG A 555 27.90 -8.19 15.52
CA ARG A 555 28.33 -9.50 15.02
C ARG A 555 28.03 -9.72 13.54
N ARG A 556 26.92 -9.19 13.04
CA ARG A 556 26.39 -9.47 11.69
C ARG A 556 26.47 -8.28 10.73
N GLY A 557 26.94 -7.12 11.17
CA GLY A 557 26.98 -5.90 10.35
C GLY A 557 27.60 -6.08 8.96
N PRO A 558 28.77 -6.71 8.83
CA PRO A 558 29.38 -6.99 7.51
C PRO A 558 28.50 -7.90 6.63
N GLN A 559 27.83 -8.90 7.22
CA GLN A 559 26.95 -9.83 6.50
C GLN A 559 25.67 -9.12 6.04
N VAL A 560 25.07 -8.30 6.90
CA VAL A 560 23.90 -7.46 6.56
C VAL A 560 24.27 -6.52 5.41
N LEU A 561 25.43 -5.86 5.48
CA LEU A 561 25.89 -4.99 4.40
C LEU A 561 26.14 -5.75 3.10
N ALA A 562 26.71 -6.96 3.17
CA ALA A 562 26.90 -7.81 1.99
C ALA A 562 25.56 -8.22 1.35
N THR A 563 24.57 -8.57 2.18
CA THR A 563 23.20 -8.85 1.71
C THR A 563 22.59 -7.65 1.02
N ILE A 564 22.65 -6.46 1.63
CA ILE A 564 22.12 -5.23 1.06
C ILE A 564 22.81 -4.89 -0.28
N ARG A 565 24.14 -5.06 -0.36
CA ARG A 565 24.90 -4.84 -1.61
C ARG A 565 24.50 -5.79 -2.74
N SER A 566 24.02 -6.99 -2.41
CA SER A 566 23.57 -7.96 -3.41
C SER A 566 22.24 -7.59 -4.07
N TRP A 567 21.50 -6.64 -3.50
CA TRP A 567 20.21 -6.23 -4.05
C TRP A 567 20.36 -5.39 -5.32
N PRO A 568 19.48 -5.58 -6.32
CA PRO A 568 19.53 -4.83 -7.56
C PRO A 568 19.39 -3.32 -7.32
N GLY A 569 20.32 -2.52 -7.85
CA GLY A 569 20.33 -1.06 -7.72
C GLY A 569 21.01 -0.53 -6.46
N HIS A 570 21.42 -1.40 -5.52
CA HIS A 570 22.17 -1.01 -4.31
C HIS A 570 23.70 -1.16 -4.50
N ALA A 571 24.15 -1.95 -5.46
CA ALA A 571 25.56 -1.98 -5.84
C ALA A 571 25.98 -0.63 -6.44
N GLN A 572 26.99 0.01 -5.88
CA GLN A 572 27.66 1.09 -6.60
C GLN A 572 28.38 0.47 -7.81
N PRO A 573 28.25 1.03 -9.02
CA PRO A 573 29.13 0.64 -10.10
C PRO A 573 30.57 0.92 -9.64
N VAL A 574 31.41 -0.12 -9.67
CA VAL A 574 32.86 -0.04 -9.44
C VAL A 574 33.49 0.76 -10.56
#